data_44be45f2155b950e44ce3370b7793065
#
_entry.id   44be45f2155b950e44ce3370b7793065
#
_cell.length_a   1.000
_cell.length_b   1.000
_cell.length_c   1.000
_cell.angle_alpha   90.00
_cell.angle_beta   90.00
_cell.angle_gamma   90.00
#
_symmetry.space_group_name_H-M   'P 1'
#
loop_
_entity.id
_entity.type
_entity.pdbx_description
1 polymer ?
#
loop_
_entity_poly.entity_id
_entity_poly.type
_entity_poly.pdbx_seq_one_letter_code
_entity_poly.pdbx_strand_id
1 'polypeptide(L)'
;MNRCKGFRSLFLLCLLYAAQARARGKEQATISATPGAVPASAQNSASTSADPALLFRQGMQAMQSGQLGDAEEDFRRVIALDPKSSAAHVNLGVAYMRERRWDDALVELHQAESLSPNAPGIPLNIGLAHYRKNDFDGAIEPFSEALQRAPDSLQARYLLGLCYFFTNKYKEASDTLKPLWEQESTNLNYLYVLSIAASKSSNPLLQKKAFDQMLAIGQNTPEFHLYVGKAWLAEDNTEKALEEFRAAVAARPDLPLVHYFLGRTYLEQHAYPQAEMELQKDAALEPDFAYNYEDLGILYAQLNQPEKAEHSFRQAIERNSALVNSYFGLAKLYRDAARYPEALEMLDHAEALAPQSASVHYARGKVLTRLGQSAKAHQEFDTAAQLLKSFNDRLQQDPSGDRSADAQDAAQQ
;
A
#
# COMPACT_ATOMS: atom_id res chain seq x y z
N MET A 1 15.25 12.52 -23.90
CA MET A 1 15.78 12.55 -22.52
C MET A 1 14.60 12.72 -21.55
N ASN A 2 13.73 11.73 -21.44
CA ASN A 2 12.62 11.69 -20.47
C ASN A 2 12.53 10.26 -19.95
N ARG A 3 13.52 9.85 -19.18
CA ARG A 3 13.61 8.54 -18.54
C ARG A 3 13.44 8.74 -17.03
N CYS A 4 12.62 7.99 -16.37
CA CYS A 4 12.54 7.86 -14.89
C CYS A 4 11.38 8.53 -14.15
N LYS A 5 10.14 8.52 -14.67
CA LYS A 5 9.02 9.07 -13.89
C LYS A 5 8.03 8.00 -13.34
N GLY A 6 8.09 6.76 -13.85
CA GLY A 6 7.27 5.62 -13.37
C GLY A 6 7.73 4.99 -12.06
N PHE A 7 8.95 5.32 -11.61
CA PHE A 7 9.61 4.67 -10.49
C PHE A 7 9.04 5.03 -9.10
N ARG A 8 8.49 6.24 -8.95
CA ARG A 8 8.21 6.82 -7.64
C ARG A 8 6.99 6.24 -6.93
N SER A 9 5.91 5.95 -7.62
CA SER A 9 4.68 5.39 -6.99
C SER A 9 4.83 3.92 -6.59
N LEU A 10 5.55 3.12 -7.38
CA LEU A 10 5.78 1.70 -7.08
C LEU A 10 6.81 1.48 -5.98
N PHE A 11 7.77 2.38 -5.88
CA PHE A 11 8.77 2.37 -4.81
C PHE A 11 8.14 2.47 -3.42
N LEU A 12 7.05 3.21 -3.33
CA LEU A 12 6.23 3.37 -2.14
C LEU A 12 5.57 2.07 -1.69
N LEU A 13 5.03 1.29 -2.62
CA LEU A 13 4.21 0.10 -2.30
C LEU A 13 5.05 -1.12 -1.89
N CYS A 14 6.29 -1.23 -2.37
CA CYS A 14 7.19 -2.30 -1.96
C CYS A 14 7.71 -2.16 -0.52
N LEU A 15 7.71 -0.95 0.05
CA LEU A 15 7.92 -0.74 1.48
C LEU A 15 6.80 -1.33 2.32
N LEU A 16 5.58 -1.35 1.79
CA LEU A 16 4.41 -1.96 2.43
C LEU A 16 4.57 -3.44 2.64
N TYR A 17 5.05 -4.16 1.64
CA TYR A 17 5.19 -5.61 1.75
C TYR A 17 6.19 -6.00 2.85
N ALA A 18 7.34 -5.33 2.90
CA ALA A 18 8.34 -5.53 3.95
C ALA A 18 7.84 -5.08 5.34
N ALA A 19 7.09 -3.96 5.41
CA ALA A 19 6.46 -3.50 6.64
C ALA A 19 5.31 -4.41 7.08
N GLN A 20 4.53 -4.95 6.14
CA GLN A 20 3.45 -5.91 6.39
C GLN A 20 4.00 -7.27 6.85
N ALA A 21 5.08 -7.76 6.26
CA ALA A 21 5.72 -9.02 6.69
C ALA A 21 6.26 -8.92 8.13
N ARG A 22 6.80 -7.76 8.51
CA ARG A 22 7.31 -7.51 9.86
C ARG A 22 6.21 -7.22 10.87
N ALA A 23 5.12 -6.57 10.44
CA ALA A 23 3.92 -6.41 11.25
C ALA A 23 3.26 -7.77 11.55
N ARG A 24 3.25 -8.72 10.59
CA ARG A 24 2.80 -10.10 10.84
C ARG A 24 3.59 -10.80 11.95
N GLY A 25 4.91 -10.59 12.02
CA GLY A 25 5.76 -11.17 13.09
C GLY A 25 5.57 -10.51 14.47
N LYS A 26 5.27 -9.21 14.50
CA LYS A 26 5.00 -8.45 15.75
C LYS A 26 3.50 -8.49 16.15
N GLU A 27 2.59 -8.77 15.23
CA GLU A 27 1.14 -8.86 15.50
C GLU A 27 0.76 -10.00 16.43
N GLN A 28 1.55 -11.07 16.50
CA GLN A 28 1.33 -12.09 17.53
C GLN A 28 1.57 -11.55 18.96
N ALA A 29 2.20 -10.38 19.10
CA ALA A 29 2.56 -9.80 20.40
C ALA A 29 1.72 -8.56 20.82
N THR A 30 0.91 -7.95 19.93
CA THR A 30 0.31 -6.64 20.21
C THR A 30 -1.19 -6.50 19.98
N ILE A 31 -1.91 -7.56 19.55
CA ILE A 31 -3.38 -7.56 19.60
C ILE A 31 -3.80 -7.99 21.02
N SER A 32 -3.40 -7.18 22.00
CA SER A 32 -3.94 -7.26 23.35
C SER A 32 -5.17 -6.36 23.37
N ALA A 33 -6.35 -6.93 23.07
CA ALA A 33 -7.58 -6.33 23.53
C ALA A 33 -7.48 -6.30 25.06
N THR A 34 -7.29 -5.11 25.63
CA THR A 34 -7.45 -4.92 27.08
C THR A 34 -8.86 -5.41 27.45
N PRO A 35 -9.02 -6.39 28.32
CA PRO A 35 -10.33 -6.79 28.75
C PRO A 35 -10.92 -5.60 29.50
N GLY A 36 -11.92 -4.94 28.92
CA GLY A 36 -12.79 -4.05 29.67
C GLY A 36 -13.31 -4.88 30.84
N ALA A 37 -13.15 -4.35 32.05
CA ALA A 37 -13.56 -5.01 33.30
C ALA A 37 -15.02 -5.49 33.18
N VAL A 38 -15.20 -6.81 33.13
CA VAL A 38 -16.52 -7.44 33.23
C VAL A 38 -16.99 -7.25 34.67
N PRO A 39 -18.13 -6.62 34.94
CA PRO A 39 -18.66 -6.56 36.31
C PRO A 39 -19.02 -7.98 36.77
N ALA A 40 -18.38 -8.40 37.85
CA ALA A 40 -18.70 -9.64 38.54
C ALA A 40 -20.02 -9.47 39.32
N SER A 41 -21.13 -9.82 38.69
CA SER A 41 -22.36 -10.15 39.43
C SER A 41 -23.40 -10.79 38.50
N ALA A 42 -23.51 -12.10 38.56
CA ALA A 42 -24.76 -12.86 38.53
C ALA A 42 -24.45 -14.35 38.48
N GLN A 43 -24.40 -14.98 39.65
CA GLN A 43 -24.67 -16.41 39.76
C GLN A 43 -26.18 -16.61 39.89
N ASN A 44 -26.70 -17.56 39.13
CA ASN A 44 -28.00 -18.20 39.13
C ASN A 44 -29.04 -17.68 38.13
N SER A 45 -29.13 -18.45 37.03
CA SER A 45 -30.38 -19.17 36.68
C SER A 45 -30.15 -19.97 35.40
N ALA A 46 -30.43 -21.28 35.47
CA ALA A 46 -30.38 -22.18 34.32
C ALA A 46 -31.50 -21.84 33.35
N SER A 47 -31.12 -21.19 32.26
CA SER A 47 -31.85 -21.17 30.98
C SER A 47 -30.76 -21.12 29.90
N THR A 48 -30.89 -21.94 28.86
CA THR A 48 -30.00 -22.05 27.70
C THR A 48 -29.98 -20.78 26.82
N SER A 49 -29.85 -19.61 27.43
CA SER A 49 -29.47 -18.38 26.74
C SER A 49 -27.93 -18.34 26.74
N ALA A 50 -27.31 -18.31 25.53
CA ALA A 50 -25.87 -18.21 25.42
C ALA A 50 -25.37 -16.99 26.23
N ASP A 51 -24.51 -17.24 27.22
CA ASP A 51 -23.86 -16.19 28.02
C ASP A 51 -22.96 -15.33 27.10
N PRO A 52 -23.22 -14.03 26.89
CA PRO A 52 -22.39 -13.18 26.04
C PRO A 52 -20.92 -13.18 26.45
N ALA A 53 -20.62 -13.30 27.75
CA ALA A 53 -19.25 -13.36 28.24
C ALA A 53 -18.56 -14.69 27.88
N LEU A 54 -19.31 -15.78 27.84
CA LEU A 54 -18.77 -17.07 27.37
C LEU A 54 -18.51 -17.04 25.87
N LEU A 55 -19.46 -16.57 25.07
CA LEU A 55 -19.31 -16.40 23.61
C LEU A 55 -18.14 -15.48 23.27
N PHE A 56 -18.00 -14.36 23.96
CA PHE A 56 -16.86 -13.46 23.77
C PHE A 56 -15.53 -14.17 24.02
N ARG A 57 -15.41 -14.96 25.08
CA ARG A 57 -14.20 -15.75 25.37
C ARG A 57 -13.94 -16.82 24.30
N GLN A 58 -14.99 -17.48 23.81
CA GLN A 58 -14.88 -18.46 22.72
C GLN A 58 -14.37 -17.80 21.43
N GLY A 59 -14.96 -16.66 21.04
CA GLY A 59 -14.51 -15.89 19.90
C GLY A 59 -13.05 -15.43 20.03
N MET A 60 -12.62 -14.98 21.21
CA MET A 60 -11.22 -14.65 21.48
C MET A 60 -10.28 -15.87 21.36
N GLN A 61 -10.70 -17.05 21.82
CA GLN A 61 -9.96 -18.27 21.69
C GLN A 61 -9.86 -18.72 20.22
N ALA A 62 -10.96 -18.63 19.47
CA ALA A 62 -11.00 -18.90 18.04
C ALA A 62 -10.06 -17.95 17.26
N MET A 63 -10.05 -16.65 17.61
CA MET A 63 -9.08 -15.68 17.07
C MET A 63 -7.63 -16.10 17.32
N GLN A 64 -7.29 -16.57 18.52
CA GLN A 64 -5.93 -17.01 18.87
C GLN A 64 -5.52 -18.28 18.12
N SER A 65 -6.46 -19.21 17.90
CA SER A 65 -6.22 -20.44 17.15
C SER A 65 -6.32 -20.29 15.63
N GLY A 66 -6.63 -19.07 15.13
CA GLY A 66 -6.76 -18.81 13.69
C GLY A 66 -8.07 -19.31 13.07
N GLN A 67 -9.03 -19.72 13.86
CA GLN A 67 -10.37 -20.15 13.43
C GLN A 67 -11.27 -18.91 13.24
N LEU A 68 -11.01 -18.14 12.16
CA LEU A 68 -11.61 -16.82 11.97
C LEU A 68 -13.13 -16.89 11.77
N GLY A 69 -13.63 -17.93 11.07
CA GLY A 69 -15.08 -18.13 10.89
C GLY A 69 -15.83 -18.37 12.20
N ASP A 70 -15.25 -19.20 13.09
CA ASP A 70 -15.83 -19.44 14.42
C ASP A 70 -15.81 -18.15 15.27
N ALA A 71 -14.72 -17.40 15.18
CA ALA A 71 -14.61 -16.10 15.86
C ALA A 71 -15.66 -15.09 15.36
N GLU A 72 -15.88 -15.01 14.05
CA GLU A 72 -16.92 -14.16 13.43
C GLU A 72 -18.31 -14.55 13.95
N GLU A 73 -18.65 -15.84 13.96
CA GLU A 73 -19.95 -16.32 14.46
C GLU A 73 -20.14 -15.96 15.92
N ASP A 74 -19.15 -16.23 16.77
CA ASP A 74 -19.25 -15.96 18.21
C ASP A 74 -19.39 -14.46 18.51
N PHE A 75 -18.60 -13.57 17.85
CA PHE A 75 -18.73 -12.13 18.08
C PHE A 75 -20.05 -11.58 17.54
N ARG A 76 -20.57 -12.08 16.41
CA ARG A 76 -21.90 -11.70 15.91
C ARG A 76 -23.00 -12.12 16.89
N ARG A 77 -22.88 -13.29 17.52
CA ARG A 77 -23.82 -13.72 18.55
C ARG A 77 -23.75 -12.84 19.80
N VAL A 78 -22.54 -12.42 20.21
CA VAL A 78 -22.37 -11.44 21.29
C VAL A 78 -23.09 -10.13 20.94
N ILE A 79 -22.90 -9.60 19.73
CA ILE A 79 -23.54 -8.35 19.27
C ILE A 79 -25.07 -8.51 19.21
N ALA A 80 -25.58 -9.67 18.79
CA ALA A 80 -27.03 -9.93 18.78
C ALA A 80 -27.64 -9.93 20.18
N LEU A 81 -26.89 -10.36 21.20
CA LEU A 81 -27.30 -10.37 22.60
C LEU A 81 -27.07 -9.03 23.31
N ASP A 82 -25.96 -8.36 22.97
CA ASP A 82 -25.60 -7.03 23.49
C ASP A 82 -25.12 -6.12 22.32
N PRO A 83 -26.05 -5.43 21.65
CA PRO A 83 -25.70 -4.52 20.54
C PRO A 83 -24.84 -3.32 20.95
N LYS A 84 -24.65 -3.08 22.25
CA LYS A 84 -23.81 -2.00 22.77
C LYS A 84 -22.40 -2.44 23.15
N SER A 85 -22.04 -3.69 22.89
CA SER A 85 -20.72 -4.23 23.16
C SER A 85 -19.68 -3.69 22.17
N SER A 86 -19.11 -2.53 22.45
CA SER A 86 -18.02 -1.96 21.64
C SER A 86 -16.85 -2.95 21.48
N ALA A 87 -16.53 -3.72 22.52
CA ALA A 87 -15.48 -4.74 22.46
C ALA A 87 -15.78 -5.87 21.44
N ALA A 88 -17.04 -6.30 21.32
CA ALA A 88 -17.42 -7.30 20.33
C ALA A 88 -17.29 -6.76 18.90
N HIS A 89 -17.72 -5.52 18.65
CA HIS A 89 -17.54 -4.84 17.36
C HIS A 89 -16.04 -4.68 17.01
N VAL A 90 -15.20 -4.26 17.97
CA VAL A 90 -13.73 -4.19 17.73
C VAL A 90 -13.17 -5.54 17.31
N ASN A 91 -13.50 -6.61 18.05
CA ASN A 91 -12.92 -7.93 17.77
C ASN A 91 -13.47 -8.54 16.48
N LEU A 92 -14.73 -8.29 16.13
CA LEU A 92 -15.30 -8.65 14.83
C LEU A 92 -14.57 -7.91 13.68
N GLY A 93 -14.34 -6.60 13.85
CA GLY A 93 -13.56 -5.82 12.90
C GLY A 93 -12.13 -6.36 12.73
N VAL A 94 -11.47 -6.76 13.83
CA VAL A 94 -10.13 -7.39 13.77
C VAL A 94 -10.18 -8.76 13.09
N ALA A 95 -11.25 -9.57 13.29
CA ALA A 95 -11.44 -10.82 12.56
C ALA A 95 -11.53 -10.57 11.05
N TYR A 96 -12.35 -9.61 10.62
CA TYR A 96 -12.47 -9.21 9.22
C TYR A 96 -11.14 -8.71 8.65
N MET A 97 -10.35 -7.93 9.40
CA MET A 97 -9.01 -7.52 8.94
C MET A 97 -8.09 -8.72 8.68
N ARG A 98 -8.16 -9.77 9.48
CA ARG A 98 -7.37 -11.00 9.25
C ARG A 98 -7.83 -11.77 8.02
N GLU A 99 -9.12 -11.68 7.68
CA GLU A 99 -9.70 -12.23 6.47
C GLU A 99 -9.53 -11.33 5.22
N ARG A 100 -8.87 -10.18 5.37
CA ARG A 100 -8.71 -9.14 4.34
C ARG A 100 -10.04 -8.51 3.88
N ARG A 101 -11.06 -8.58 4.68
CA ARG A 101 -12.38 -7.98 4.47
C ARG A 101 -12.38 -6.57 5.07
N TRP A 102 -11.63 -5.67 4.41
CA TRP A 102 -11.31 -4.35 4.97
C TRP A 102 -12.55 -3.46 5.18
N ASP A 103 -13.49 -3.49 4.24
CA ASP A 103 -14.70 -2.66 4.30
C ASP A 103 -15.63 -3.13 5.42
N ASP A 104 -15.82 -4.46 5.58
CA ASP A 104 -16.57 -5.03 6.69
C ASP A 104 -15.91 -4.67 8.03
N ALA A 105 -14.57 -4.72 8.09
CA ALA A 105 -13.83 -4.34 9.28
C ALA A 105 -14.06 -2.86 9.66
N LEU A 106 -14.02 -1.95 8.68
CA LEU A 106 -14.25 -0.52 8.91
C LEU A 106 -15.67 -0.25 9.42
N VAL A 107 -16.69 -0.94 8.90
CA VAL A 107 -18.07 -0.82 9.38
C VAL A 107 -18.16 -1.15 10.88
N GLU A 108 -17.58 -2.29 11.29
CA GLU A 108 -17.63 -2.73 12.69
C GLU A 108 -16.80 -1.82 13.61
N LEU A 109 -15.63 -1.37 13.15
CA LEU A 109 -14.77 -0.48 13.93
C LEU A 109 -15.40 0.91 14.11
N HIS A 110 -16.08 1.47 13.12
CA HIS A 110 -16.83 2.72 13.28
C HIS A 110 -18.06 2.56 14.19
N GLN A 111 -18.71 1.39 14.15
CA GLN A 111 -19.76 1.09 15.12
C GLN A 111 -19.18 1.05 16.54
N ALA A 112 -18.04 0.41 16.74
CA ALA A 112 -17.35 0.39 18.04
C ALA A 112 -16.98 1.80 18.51
N GLU A 113 -16.50 2.66 17.60
CA GLU A 113 -16.15 4.04 17.89
C GLU A 113 -17.36 4.85 18.33
N SER A 114 -18.51 4.70 17.65
CA SER A 114 -19.76 5.36 18.02
C SER A 114 -20.23 4.96 19.43
N LEU A 115 -20.00 3.70 19.84
CA LEU A 115 -20.36 3.17 21.16
C LEU A 115 -19.37 3.57 22.25
N SER A 116 -18.10 3.76 21.90
CA SER A 116 -17.01 4.07 22.83
C SER A 116 -16.03 5.08 22.23
N PRO A 117 -16.46 6.35 22.02
CA PRO A 117 -15.68 7.33 21.28
C PRO A 117 -14.32 7.70 21.91
N ASN A 118 -14.13 7.40 23.21
CA ASN A 118 -12.89 7.70 23.92
C ASN A 118 -11.95 6.48 24.07
N ALA A 119 -12.28 5.33 23.52
CA ALA A 119 -11.44 4.14 23.63
C ALA A 119 -10.17 4.30 22.78
N PRO A 120 -8.95 4.25 23.38
CA PRO A 120 -7.71 4.64 22.69
C PRO A 120 -7.28 3.66 21.57
N GLY A 121 -7.72 2.41 21.62
CA GLY A 121 -7.34 1.39 20.63
C GLY A 121 -8.19 1.39 19.36
N ILE A 122 -9.37 2.03 19.35
CA ILE A 122 -10.26 2.00 18.19
C ILE A 122 -9.69 2.78 17.01
N PRO A 123 -9.25 4.04 17.16
CA PRO A 123 -8.64 4.77 16.05
C PRO A 123 -7.40 4.06 15.49
N LEU A 124 -6.61 3.39 16.34
CA LEU A 124 -5.48 2.60 15.87
C LEU A 124 -5.93 1.46 14.92
N ASN A 125 -7.01 0.73 15.28
CA ASN A 125 -7.53 -0.35 14.45
C ASN A 125 -8.17 0.18 13.15
N ILE A 126 -8.88 1.30 13.19
CA ILE A 126 -9.42 1.97 11.98
C ILE A 126 -8.26 2.36 11.05
N GLY A 127 -7.22 3.01 11.59
CA GLY A 127 -6.02 3.33 10.83
C GLY A 127 -5.33 2.10 10.24
N LEU A 128 -5.26 0.99 10.99
CA LEU A 128 -4.71 -0.28 10.51
C LEU A 128 -5.56 -0.87 9.37
N ALA A 129 -6.89 -0.80 9.44
CA ALA A 129 -7.76 -1.28 8.36
C ALA A 129 -7.54 -0.49 7.07
N HIS A 130 -7.53 0.84 7.13
CA HIS A 130 -7.19 1.70 5.99
C HIS A 130 -5.78 1.42 5.46
N TYR A 131 -4.79 1.36 6.35
CA TYR A 131 -3.40 1.06 5.98
C TYR A 131 -3.26 -0.27 5.24
N ARG A 132 -3.94 -1.32 5.72
CA ARG A 132 -3.93 -2.67 5.11
C ARG A 132 -4.70 -2.72 3.78
N LYS A 133 -5.69 -1.87 3.62
CA LYS A 133 -6.41 -1.64 2.36
C LYS A 133 -5.57 -0.85 1.35
N ASN A 134 -4.39 -0.34 1.73
CA ASN A 134 -3.53 0.60 1.00
C ASN A 134 -4.16 2.01 0.86
N ASP A 135 -5.15 2.33 1.66
CA ASP A 135 -5.73 3.66 1.75
C ASP A 135 -4.95 4.49 2.80
N PHE A 136 -3.79 5.01 2.36
CA PHE A 136 -2.88 5.73 3.27
C PHE A 136 -3.41 7.09 3.66
N ASP A 137 -4.11 7.77 2.77
CA ASP A 137 -4.75 9.05 3.10
C ASP A 137 -5.85 8.85 4.14
N GLY A 138 -6.71 7.84 3.98
CA GLY A 138 -7.74 7.46 4.95
C GLY A 138 -7.18 7.01 6.30
N ALA A 139 -5.94 6.49 6.34
CA ALA A 139 -5.28 6.06 7.58
C ALA A 139 -4.67 7.23 8.40
N ILE A 140 -4.40 8.40 7.80
CA ILE A 140 -3.70 9.51 8.47
C ILE A 140 -4.48 10.02 9.67
N GLU A 141 -5.76 10.35 9.50
CA GLU A 141 -6.57 10.91 10.57
C GLU A 141 -6.74 9.93 11.75
N PRO A 142 -7.14 8.65 11.55
CA PRO A 142 -7.22 7.68 12.63
C PRO A 142 -5.91 7.46 13.38
N PHE A 143 -4.76 7.37 12.68
CA PHE A 143 -3.47 7.24 13.36
C PHE A 143 -3.07 8.51 14.11
N SER A 144 -3.40 9.70 13.60
CA SER A 144 -3.17 10.97 14.28
C SER A 144 -3.99 11.03 15.56
N GLU A 145 -5.24 10.62 15.52
CA GLU A 145 -6.12 10.54 16.68
C GLU A 145 -5.63 9.51 17.70
N ALA A 146 -5.21 8.31 17.24
CA ALA A 146 -4.61 7.30 18.10
C ALA A 146 -3.37 7.85 18.83
N LEU A 147 -2.55 8.64 18.14
CA LEU A 147 -1.36 9.27 18.71
C LEU A 147 -1.70 10.42 19.67
N GLN A 148 -2.77 11.19 19.41
CA GLN A 148 -3.26 12.20 20.36
C GLN A 148 -3.74 11.57 21.68
N ARG A 149 -4.45 10.42 21.59
CA ARG A 149 -4.95 9.69 22.75
C ARG A 149 -3.86 8.92 23.51
N ALA A 150 -2.82 8.45 22.79
CA ALA A 150 -1.67 7.74 23.33
C ALA A 150 -0.36 8.29 22.71
N PRO A 151 0.16 9.43 23.21
CA PRO A 151 1.35 10.09 22.64
C PRO A 151 2.62 9.24 22.61
N ASP A 152 2.72 8.25 23.48
CA ASP A 152 3.86 7.33 23.57
C ASP A 152 3.71 6.09 22.67
N SER A 153 2.64 5.99 21.89
CA SER A 153 2.45 4.87 20.97
C SER A 153 3.45 4.90 19.82
N LEU A 154 4.53 4.13 19.97
CA LEU A 154 5.56 3.98 18.93
C LEU A 154 4.94 3.42 17.62
N GLN A 155 3.98 2.49 17.75
CA GLN A 155 3.31 1.88 16.61
C GLN A 155 2.48 2.91 15.83
N ALA A 156 1.62 3.69 16.51
CA ALA A 156 0.80 4.70 15.85
C ALA A 156 1.70 5.75 15.15
N ARG A 157 2.76 6.21 15.83
CA ARG A 157 3.72 7.17 15.28
C ARG A 157 4.45 6.63 14.05
N TYR A 158 4.90 5.38 14.10
CA TYR A 158 5.61 4.76 12.97
C TYR A 158 4.69 4.62 11.76
N LEU A 159 3.46 4.09 11.96
CA LEU A 159 2.48 3.90 10.89
C LEU A 159 1.99 5.23 10.32
N LEU A 160 1.77 6.24 11.15
CA LEU A 160 1.44 7.60 10.69
C LEU A 160 2.57 8.18 9.81
N GLY A 161 3.83 8.03 10.25
CA GLY A 161 4.98 8.46 9.47
C GLY A 161 5.09 7.74 8.12
N LEU A 162 4.76 6.44 8.07
CA LEU A 162 4.68 5.70 6.82
C LEU A 162 3.53 6.19 5.93
N CYS A 163 2.34 6.48 6.51
CA CYS A 163 1.22 7.04 5.74
C CYS A 163 1.59 8.40 5.12
N TYR A 164 2.23 9.28 5.88
CA TYR A 164 2.75 10.53 5.34
C TYR A 164 3.79 10.32 4.23
N PHE A 165 4.68 9.36 4.41
CA PHE A 165 5.67 9.01 3.38
C PHE A 165 5.00 8.51 2.10
N PHE A 166 4.00 7.62 2.21
CA PHE A 166 3.29 7.04 1.08
C PHE A 166 2.37 8.05 0.35
N THR A 167 1.93 9.08 1.05
CA THR A 167 1.14 10.19 0.46
C THR A 167 2.01 11.38 0.05
N ASN A 168 3.34 11.19 -0.05
CA ASN A 168 4.33 12.20 -0.44
C ASN A 168 4.40 13.43 0.48
N LYS A 169 3.82 13.36 1.66
CA LYS A 169 3.92 14.39 2.72
C LYS A 169 5.25 14.20 3.47
N TYR A 170 6.37 14.42 2.72
CA TYR A 170 7.71 14.03 3.20
C TYR A 170 8.18 14.80 4.42
N LYS A 171 7.77 16.06 4.55
CA LYS A 171 8.10 16.87 5.71
C LYS A 171 7.44 16.32 6.96
N GLU A 172 6.14 16.05 6.88
CA GLU A 172 5.33 15.44 7.94
C GLU A 172 5.84 14.04 8.28
N ALA A 173 6.22 13.24 7.28
CA ALA A 173 6.83 11.93 7.47
C ALA A 173 8.14 12.04 8.27
N SER A 174 9.04 12.93 7.87
CA SER A 174 10.32 13.16 8.54
C SER A 174 10.13 13.63 9.98
N ASP A 175 9.24 14.61 10.21
CA ASP A 175 8.96 15.17 11.54
C ASP A 175 8.32 14.14 12.48
N THR A 176 7.44 13.28 11.93
CA THR A 176 6.75 12.22 12.68
C THR A 176 7.67 11.05 13.02
N LEU A 177 8.56 10.66 12.11
CA LEU A 177 9.47 9.53 12.30
C LEU A 177 10.70 9.87 13.14
N LYS A 178 11.21 11.09 13.05
CA LYS A 178 12.42 11.52 13.77
C LYS A 178 12.45 11.20 15.27
N PRO A 179 11.35 11.34 16.05
CA PRO A 179 11.31 10.99 17.46
C PRO A 179 11.52 9.50 17.76
N LEU A 180 11.37 8.61 16.78
CA LEU A 180 11.55 7.16 16.91
C LEU A 180 13.04 6.73 16.83
N TRP A 181 13.96 7.68 16.69
CA TRP A 181 15.37 7.38 16.43
C TRP A 181 15.99 6.39 17.42
N GLU A 182 15.77 6.58 18.72
CA GLU A 182 16.38 5.72 19.75
C GLU A 182 15.89 4.27 19.69
N GLN A 183 14.62 4.08 19.32
CA GLN A 183 13.97 2.76 19.27
C GLN A 183 14.17 2.06 17.93
N GLU A 184 14.27 2.81 16.84
CA GLU A 184 14.25 2.28 15.46
C GLU A 184 15.58 2.47 14.71
N SER A 185 16.63 3.05 15.32
CA SER A 185 17.92 3.32 14.65
C SER A 185 18.70 2.06 14.22
N THR A 186 18.24 0.87 14.57
CA THR A 186 18.75 -0.42 14.07
C THR A 186 17.84 -1.05 12.99
N ASN A 187 16.74 -0.40 12.64
CA ASN A 187 15.80 -0.87 11.66
C ASN A 187 16.11 -0.25 10.28
N LEU A 188 16.66 -1.05 9.38
CA LEU A 188 17.04 -0.60 8.03
C LEU A 188 15.88 0.03 7.25
N ASN A 189 14.64 -0.51 7.38
CA ASN A 189 13.49 0.06 6.72
C ASN A 189 13.15 1.46 7.26
N TYR A 190 13.19 1.63 8.58
CA TYR A 190 13.00 2.95 9.22
C TYR A 190 14.05 3.96 8.73
N LEU A 191 15.32 3.57 8.76
CA LEU A 191 16.43 4.44 8.36
C LEU A 191 16.32 4.83 6.88
N TYR A 192 15.93 3.87 6.03
CA TYR A 192 15.68 4.13 4.62
C TYR A 192 14.55 5.14 4.42
N VAL A 193 13.37 4.90 5.03
CA VAL A 193 12.21 5.80 4.91
C VAL A 193 12.56 7.20 5.43
N LEU A 194 13.22 7.28 6.60
CA LEU A 194 13.63 8.55 7.19
C LEU A 194 14.63 9.28 6.30
N SER A 195 15.61 8.58 5.70
CA SER A 195 16.61 9.16 4.80
C SER A 195 15.94 9.78 3.57
N ILE A 196 15.03 9.06 2.91
CA ILE A 196 14.31 9.56 1.74
C ILE A 196 13.36 10.72 2.10
N ALA A 197 12.61 10.60 3.20
CA ALA A 197 11.73 11.68 3.67
C ALA A 197 12.54 12.96 3.98
N ALA A 198 13.70 12.81 4.61
CA ALA A 198 14.60 13.92 4.93
C ALA A 198 15.21 14.55 3.65
N SER A 199 15.60 13.73 2.66
CA SER A 199 16.08 14.20 1.35
C SER A 199 15.03 15.05 0.64
N LYS A 200 13.80 14.51 0.53
CA LYS A 200 12.69 15.18 -0.16
C LYS A 200 12.16 16.40 0.58
N SER A 201 12.33 16.49 1.90
CA SER A 201 11.98 17.65 2.72
C SER A 201 13.11 18.65 2.92
N SER A 202 14.18 18.56 2.13
CA SER A 202 15.35 19.46 2.18
C SER A 202 16.05 19.51 3.56
N ASN A 203 16.14 18.35 4.24
CA ASN A 203 16.85 18.20 5.51
C ASN A 203 18.13 17.32 5.35
N PRO A 204 19.22 17.87 4.77
CA PRO A 204 20.41 17.08 4.43
C PRO A 204 21.15 16.52 5.66
N LEU A 205 21.03 17.17 6.81
CA LEU A 205 21.68 16.67 8.04
C LEU A 205 20.99 15.39 8.53
N LEU A 206 19.68 15.34 8.53
CA LEU A 206 18.93 14.15 8.94
C LEU A 206 19.06 13.04 7.90
N GLN A 207 19.03 13.38 6.61
CA GLN A 207 19.30 12.43 5.51
C GLN A 207 20.65 11.75 5.74
N LYS A 208 21.73 12.55 5.89
CA LYS A 208 23.08 12.04 6.11
C LYS A 208 23.15 11.17 7.37
N LYS A 209 22.56 11.62 8.47
CA LYS A 209 22.53 10.86 9.73
C LYS A 209 21.88 9.49 9.56
N ALA A 210 20.73 9.42 8.90
CA ALA A 210 20.01 8.18 8.69
C ALA A 210 20.78 7.25 7.73
N PHE A 211 21.38 7.80 6.68
CA PHE A 211 22.16 7.04 5.72
C PHE A 211 23.46 6.49 6.34
N ASP A 212 24.23 7.33 7.06
CA ASP A 212 25.45 6.90 7.76
C ASP A 212 25.15 5.78 8.78
N GLN A 213 24.04 5.90 9.50
CA GLN A 213 23.60 4.86 10.44
C GLN A 213 23.22 3.56 9.71
N MET A 214 22.53 3.65 8.57
CA MET A 214 22.22 2.48 7.72
C MET A 214 23.51 1.79 7.27
N LEU A 215 24.52 2.56 6.85
CA LEU A 215 25.86 2.03 6.50
C LEU A 215 26.52 1.36 7.70
N ALA A 216 26.43 1.96 8.90
CA ALA A 216 27.12 1.44 10.09
C ALA A 216 26.56 0.10 10.58
N ILE A 217 25.23 -0.13 10.48
CA ILE A 217 24.58 -1.32 11.03
C ILE A 217 24.41 -2.46 10.03
N GLY A 218 24.42 -2.14 8.74
CA GLY A 218 23.98 -3.07 7.69
C GLY A 218 25.08 -3.60 6.79
N GLN A 219 26.35 -3.18 6.95
CA GLN A 219 27.43 -3.56 6.04
C GLN A 219 27.44 -5.07 5.78
N ASN A 220 27.36 -5.42 4.48
CA ASN A 220 27.40 -6.79 3.97
C ASN A 220 26.19 -7.70 4.31
N THR A 221 25.08 -7.15 4.79
CA THR A 221 23.84 -7.96 4.89
C THR A 221 23.02 -7.87 3.60
N PRO A 222 22.30 -8.93 3.20
CA PRO A 222 21.45 -8.90 2.00
C PRO A 222 20.41 -7.78 2.05
N GLU A 223 19.82 -7.52 3.21
CA GLU A 223 18.86 -6.44 3.44
C GLU A 223 19.48 -5.07 3.26
N PHE A 224 20.71 -4.89 3.72
CA PHE A 224 21.44 -3.63 3.50
C PHE A 224 21.59 -3.34 2.01
N HIS A 225 22.08 -4.30 1.23
CA HIS A 225 22.22 -4.16 -0.21
C HIS A 225 20.89 -3.88 -0.90
N LEU A 226 19.78 -4.52 -0.45
CA LEU A 226 18.44 -4.23 -0.96
C LEU A 226 18.04 -2.75 -0.70
N TYR A 227 18.22 -2.25 0.52
CA TYR A 227 17.83 -0.87 0.85
C TYR A 227 18.74 0.19 0.23
N VAL A 228 20.04 -0.08 0.13
CA VAL A 228 20.98 0.83 -0.55
C VAL A 228 20.70 0.85 -2.06
N GLY A 229 20.44 -0.29 -2.68
CA GLY A 229 20.02 -0.36 -4.08
C GLY A 229 18.74 0.45 -4.34
N LYS A 230 17.75 0.32 -3.45
CA LYS A 230 16.53 1.14 -3.50
C LYS A 230 16.81 2.64 -3.34
N ALA A 231 17.75 3.03 -2.47
CA ALA A 231 18.14 4.42 -2.30
C ALA A 231 18.81 4.98 -3.58
N TRP A 232 19.67 4.20 -4.22
CA TRP A 232 20.26 4.58 -5.51
C TRP A 232 19.24 4.76 -6.63
N LEU A 233 18.18 3.92 -6.66
CA LEU A 233 17.08 4.13 -7.59
C LEU A 233 16.34 5.44 -7.35
N ALA A 234 16.13 5.81 -6.08
CA ALA A 234 15.48 7.08 -5.74
C ALA A 234 16.29 8.31 -6.15
N GLU A 235 17.61 8.14 -6.34
CA GLU A 235 18.54 9.15 -6.85
C GLU A 235 18.83 8.98 -8.36
N ASP A 236 18.01 8.20 -9.07
CA ASP A 236 18.13 7.90 -10.51
C ASP A 236 19.49 7.23 -10.90
N ASN A 237 20.21 6.63 -9.94
CA ASN A 237 21.48 5.96 -10.16
C ASN A 237 21.28 4.45 -10.38
N THR A 238 20.81 4.10 -11.55
CA THR A 238 20.44 2.73 -11.94
C THR A 238 21.63 1.76 -11.90
N GLU A 239 22.83 2.22 -12.25
CA GLU A 239 24.03 1.35 -12.28
C GLU A 239 24.41 0.88 -10.87
N LYS A 240 24.51 1.81 -9.92
CA LYS A 240 24.78 1.45 -8.52
C LYS A 240 23.65 0.63 -7.90
N ALA A 241 22.41 0.90 -8.27
CA ALA A 241 21.29 0.09 -7.83
C ALA A 241 21.42 -1.37 -8.27
N LEU A 242 21.81 -1.62 -9.53
CA LEU A 242 22.06 -2.98 -10.04
C LEU A 242 23.21 -3.69 -9.31
N GLU A 243 24.31 -2.98 -8.99
CA GLU A 243 25.41 -3.54 -8.22
C GLU A 243 24.93 -4.04 -6.86
N GLU A 244 24.16 -3.21 -6.15
CA GLU A 244 23.65 -3.52 -4.83
C GLU A 244 22.60 -4.66 -4.87
N PHE A 245 21.66 -4.66 -5.82
CA PHE A 245 20.68 -5.74 -5.93
C PHE A 245 21.34 -7.07 -6.30
N ARG A 246 22.36 -7.08 -7.17
CA ARG A 246 23.13 -8.28 -7.46
C ARG A 246 23.88 -8.79 -6.24
N ALA A 247 24.46 -7.90 -5.42
CA ALA A 247 25.08 -8.27 -4.16
C ALA A 247 24.06 -8.87 -3.18
N ALA A 248 22.87 -8.29 -3.08
CA ALA A 248 21.78 -8.84 -2.26
C ALA A 248 21.37 -10.25 -2.73
N VAL A 249 21.17 -10.46 -4.04
CA VAL A 249 20.84 -11.78 -4.62
C VAL A 249 21.95 -12.79 -4.38
N ALA A 250 23.21 -12.39 -4.55
CA ALA A 250 24.36 -13.28 -4.33
C ALA A 250 24.47 -13.72 -2.85
N ALA A 251 24.14 -12.83 -1.92
CA ALA A 251 24.19 -13.12 -0.50
C ALA A 251 22.98 -13.93 -0.01
N ARG A 252 21.78 -13.66 -0.54
CA ARG A 252 20.55 -14.38 -0.20
C ARG A 252 19.54 -14.36 -1.36
N PRO A 253 19.55 -15.41 -2.21
CA PRO A 253 18.68 -15.48 -3.39
C PRO A 253 17.17 -15.51 -3.08
N ASP A 254 16.79 -15.92 -1.90
CA ASP A 254 15.40 -15.98 -1.42
C ASP A 254 14.95 -14.75 -0.61
N LEU A 255 15.75 -13.67 -0.62
CA LEU A 255 15.36 -12.43 0.03
C LEU A 255 14.12 -11.85 -0.64
N PRO A 256 13.01 -11.61 0.09
CA PRO A 256 11.80 -11.06 -0.49
C PRO A 256 12.04 -9.76 -1.27
N LEU A 257 11.43 -9.64 -2.43
CA LEU A 257 11.46 -8.48 -3.32
C LEU A 257 12.82 -8.15 -3.98
N VAL A 258 13.90 -8.88 -3.68
CA VAL A 258 15.20 -8.57 -4.28
C VAL A 258 15.20 -8.80 -5.79
N HIS A 259 14.57 -9.90 -6.23
CA HIS A 259 14.43 -10.23 -7.64
C HIS A 259 13.47 -9.27 -8.35
N TYR A 260 12.42 -8.81 -7.66
CA TYR A 260 11.52 -7.78 -8.18
C TYR A 260 12.27 -6.49 -8.51
N PHE A 261 13.03 -5.94 -7.55
CA PHE A 261 13.77 -4.70 -7.80
C PHE A 261 14.84 -4.86 -8.87
N LEU A 262 15.53 -6.00 -8.89
CA LEU A 262 16.51 -6.31 -9.92
C LEU A 262 15.86 -6.42 -11.31
N GLY A 263 14.76 -7.17 -11.42
CA GLY A 263 14.01 -7.37 -12.66
C GLY A 263 13.42 -6.06 -13.20
N ARG A 264 12.82 -5.27 -12.31
CA ARG A 264 12.30 -3.95 -12.67
C ARG A 264 13.40 -3.01 -13.15
N THR A 265 14.55 -3.00 -12.47
CA THR A 265 15.69 -2.18 -12.88
C THR A 265 16.19 -2.59 -14.28
N TYR A 266 16.22 -3.89 -14.59
CA TYR A 266 16.51 -4.37 -15.94
C TYR A 266 15.43 -3.96 -16.95
N LEU A 267 14.15 -3.97 -16.57
CA LEU A 267 13.06 -3.54 -17.45
C LEU A 267 13.24 -2.08 -17.88
N GLU A 268 13.63 -1.21 -16.96
CA GLU A 268 13.93 0.21 -17.26
C GLU A 268 15.15 0.39 -18.17
N GLN A 269 16.13 -0.49 -18.06
CA GLN A 269 17.28 -0.51 -18.97
C GLN A 269 16.98 -1.19 -20.30
N HIS A 270 15.74 -1.64 -20.55
CA HIS A 270 15.34 -2.43 -21.72
C HIS A 270 16.10 -3.76 -21.86
N ALA A 271 16.67 -4.26 -20.76
CA ALA A 271 17.32 -5.57 -20.70
C ALA A 271 16.25 -6.66 -20.45
N TYR A 272 15.35 -6.83 -21.43
CA TYR A 272 14.13 -7.63 -21.31
C TYR A 272 14.34 -9.09 -20.90
N PRO A 273 15.33 -9.84 -21.44
CA PRO A 273 15.55 -11.22 -21.02
C PRO A 273 15.91 -11.34 -19.52
N GLN A 274 16.74 -10.42 -19.03
CA GLN A 274 17.11 -10.38 -17.60
C GLN A 274 15.92 -9.95 -16.74
N ALA A 275 15.15 -8.97 -17.20
CA ALA A 275 13.94 -8.50 -16.51
C ALA A 275 12.92 -9.63 -16.36
N GLU A 276 12.61 -10.37 -17.44
CA GLU A 276 11.70 -11.50 -17.42
C GLU A 276 12.13 -12.56 -16.42
N MET A 277 13.41 -12.96 -16.48
CA MET A 277 13.96 -13.97 -15.59
C MET A 277 13.83 -13.58 -14.11
N GLU A 278 14.18 -12.36 -13.76
CA GLU A 278 14.17 -11.92 -12.36
C GLU A 278 12.74 -11.70 -11.85
N LEU A 279 11.84 -11.10 -12.64
CA LEU A 279 10.44 -10.93 -12.28
C LEU A 279 9.72 -12.27 -12.09
N GLN A 280 10.01 -13.27 -12.93
CA GLN A 280 9.45 -14.62 -12.77
C GLN A 280 9.96 -15.32 -11.51
N LYS A 281 11.25 -15.14 -11.16
CA LYS A 281 11.79 -15.65 -9.90
C LYS A 281 11.08 -15.05 -8.69
N ASP A 282 10.89 -13.71 -8.69
CA ASP A 282 10.19 -13.06 -7.58
C ASP A 282 8.72 -13.48 -7.52
N ALA A 283 8.05 -13.64 -8.66
CA ALA A 283 6.68 -14.14 -8.72
C ALA A 283 6.54 -15.59 -8.18
N ALA A 284 7.59 -16.41 -8.29
CA ALA A 284 7.62 -17.74 -7.71
C ALA A 284 7.84 -17.72 -6.18
N LEU A 285 8.62 -16.77 -5.68
CA LEU A 285 8.88 -16.57 -4.24
C LEU A 285 7.71 -15.86 -3.56
N GLU A 286 7.13 -14.86 -4.22
CA GLU A 286 6.08 -13.99 -3.71
C GLU A 286 4.86 -13.98 -4.67
N PRO A 287 4.11 -15.11 -4.75
CA PRO A 287 3.05 -15.28 -5.75
C PRO A 287 1.86 -14.32 -5.57
N ASP A 288 1.69 -13.75 -4.38
CA ASP A 288 0.63 -12.75 -4.09
C ASP A 288 1.06 -11.31 -4.38
N PHE A 289 2.33 -11.09 -4.75
CA PHE A 289 2.83 -9.74 -5.01
C PHE A 289 2.43 -9.27 -6.42
N ALA A 290 1.34 -8.52 -6.50
CA ALA A 290 0.68 -8.12 -7.74
C ALA A 290 1.59 -7.37 -8.75
N TYR A 291 2.57 -6.60 -8.24
CA TYR A 291 3.46 -5.79 -9.07
C TYR A 291 4.40 -6.61 -9.95
N ASN A 292 4.75 -7.84 -9.56
CA ASN A 292 5.49 -8.76 -10.45
C ASN A 292 4.73 -8.98 -11.74
N TYR A 293 3.42 -9.18 -11.63
CA TYR A 293 2.55 -9.46 -12.79
C TYR A 293 2.26 -8.19 -13.59
N GLU A 294 2.17 -7.02 -12.94
CA GLU A 294 2.05 -5.74 -13.64
C GLU A 294 3.29 -5.47 -14.48
N ASP A 295 4.51 -5.61 -13.91
CA ASP A 295 5.76 -5.37 -14.63
C ASP A 295 6.01 -6.43 -15.72
N LEU A 296 5.63 -7.69 -15.52
CA LEU A 296 5.60 -8.71 -16.58
C LEU A 296 4.64 -8.34 -17.70
N GLY A 297 3.46 -7.80 -17.37
CA GLY A 297 2.51 -7.30 -18.36
C GLY A 297 3.08 -6.16 -19.20
N ILE A 298 3.76 -5.20 -18.56
CA ILE A 298 4.45 -4.10 -19.24
C ILE A 298 5.57 -4.63 -20.13
N LEU A 299 6.37 -5.56 -19.63
CA LEU A 299 7.47 -6.20 -20.39
C LEU A 299 6.94 -6.89 -21.63
N TYR A 300 5.93 -7.75 -21.50
CA TYR A 300 5.36 -8.48 -22.64
C TYR A 300 4.67 -7.55 -23.65
N ALA A 301 4.06 -6.46 -23.19
CA ALA A 301 3.54 -5.45 -24.10
C ALA A 301 4.64 -4.76 -24.92
N GLN A 302 5.79 -4.45 -24.29
CA GLN A 302 6.96 -3.89 -24.99
C GLN A 302 7.60 -4.89 -25.97
N LEU A 303 7.54 -6.18 -25.67
CA LEU A 303 8.00 -7.25 -26.54
C LEU A 303 6.98 -7.62 -27.65
N ASN A 304 5.87 -6.90 -27.76
CA ASN A 304 4.76 -7.19 -28.69
C ASN A 304 4.22 -8.62 -28.55
N GLN A 305 4.04 -9.08 -27.30
CA GLN A 305 3.46 -10.36 -26.92
C GLN A 305 2.11 -10.12 -26.20
N PRO A 306 1.06 -9.72 -26.94
CA PRO A 306 -0.19 -9.19 -26.33
C PRO A 306 -0.93 -10.21 -25.48
N GLU A 307 -0.89 -11.52 -25.83
CA GLU A 307 -1.57 -12.56 -25.06
C GLU A 307 -0.93 -12.76 -23.68
N LYS A 308 0.42 -12.76 -23.62
CA LYS A 308 1.14 -12.83 -22.36
C LYS A 308 0.94 -11.56 -21.52
N ALA A 309 0.92 -10.40 -22.18
CA ALA A 309 0.69 -9.12 -21.51
C ALA A 309 -0.72 -9.08 -20.89
N GLU A 310 -1.76 -9.46 -21.65
CA GLU A 310 -3.14 -9.53 -21.15
C GLU A 310 -3.25 -10.49 -19.95
N HIS A 311 -2.66 -11.68 -20.04
CA HIS A 311 -2.65 -12.65 -18.95
C HIS A 311 -1.99 -12.08 -17.70
N SER A 312 -0.84 -11.44 -17.83
CA SER A 312 -0.08 -10.87 -16.71
C SER A 312 -0.83 -9.70 -16.05
N PHE A 313 -1.40 -8.77 -16.82
CA PHE A 313 -2.20 -7.68 -16.25
C PHE A 313 -3.46 -8.18 -15.52
N ARG A 314 -4.13 -9.21 -16.05
CA ARG A 314 -5.27 -9.83 -15.35
C ARG A 314 -4.86 -10.47 -14.04
N GLN A 315 -3.72 -11.17 -14.00
CA GLN A 315 -3.16 -11.72 -12.76
C GLN A 315 -2.80 -10.63 -11.75
N ALA A 316 -2.31 -9.47 -12.21
CA ALA A 316 -2.04 -8.32 -11.34
C ALA A 316 -3.34 -7.78 -10.72
N ILE A 317 -4.39 -7.58 -11.52
CA ILE A 317 -5.71 -7.08 -11.07
C ILE A 317 -6.38 -8.07 -10.10
N GLU A 318 -6.30 -9.37 -10.35
CA GLU A 318 -6.84 -10.41 -9.47
C GLU A 318 -6.24 -10.32 -8.06
N ARG A 319 -4.95 -10.02 -7.95
CA ARG A 319 -4.23 -9.89 -6.67
C ARG A 319 -4.41 -8.53 -6.02
N ASN A 320 -4.52 -7.49 -6.84
CA ASN A 320 -4.74 -6.12 -6.38
C ASN A 320 -5.59 -5.36 -7.41
N SER A 321 -6.88 -5.26 -7.14
CA SER A 321 -7.83 -4.55 -8.01
C SER A 321 -7.68 -3.02 -8.02
N ALA A 322 -6.76 -2.45 -7.24
CA ALA A 322 -6.47 -1.02 -7.21
C ALA A 322 -5.31 -0.61 -8.15
N LEU A 323 -4.80 -1.52 -8.98
CA LEU A 323 -3.68 -1.24 -9.90
C LEU A 323 -4.16 -0.51 -11.17
N VAL A 324 -4.17 0.81 -11.14
CA VAL A 324 -4.59 1.66 -12.28
C VAL A 324 -3.79 1.34 -13.54
N ASN A 325 -2.46 1.14 -13.42
CA ASN A 325 -1.60 0.86 -14.58
C ASN A 325 -1.93 -0.47 -15.27
N SER A 326 -2.38 -1.47 -14.51
CA SER A 326 -2.79 -2.76 -15.08
C SER A 326 -4.06 -2.63 -15.92
N TYR A 327 -5.06 -1.87 -15.45
CA TYR A 327 -6.25 -1.55 -16.24
C TYR A 327 -5.90 -0.72 -17.47
N PHE A 328 -5.04 0.27 -17.31
CA PHE A 328 -4.57 1.11 -18.41
C PHE A 328 -3.79 0.31 -19.46
N GLY A 329 -2.95 -0.63 -19.01
CA GLY A 329 -2.22 -1.56 -19.87
C GLY A 329 -3.16 -2.46 -20.68
N LEU A 330 -4.18 -3.05 -20.05
CA LEU A 330 -5.23 -3.81 -20.75
C LEU A 330 -6.00 -2.97 -21.76
N ALA A 331 -6.37 -1.76 -21.37
CA ALA A 331 -7.07 -0.83 -22.27
C ALA A 331 -6.25 -0.50 -23.51
N LYS A 332 -4.93 -0.32 -23.35
CA LYS A 332 -4.02 -0.10 -24.48
C LYS A 332 -3.97 -1.33 -25.38
N LEU A 333 -3.83 -2.53 -24.84
CA LEU A 333 -3.83 -3.77 -25.61
C LEU A 333 -5.14 -3.95 -26.40
N TYR A 334 -6.28 -3.74 -25.76
CA TYR A 334 -7.59 -3.87 -26.41
C TYR A 334 -7.82 -2.80 -27.48
N ARG A 335 -7.40 -1.56 -27.23
CA ARG A 335 -7.44 -0.49 -28.26
C ARG A 335 -6.62 -0.86 -29.47
N ASP A 336 -5.39 -1.37 -29.29
CA ASP A 336 -4.47 -1.73 -30.36
C ASP A 336 -4.98 -2.95 -31.14
N ALA A 337 -5.76 -3.83 -30.50
CA ALA A 337 -6.50 -4.92 -31.12
C ALA A 337 -7.88 -4.50 -31.71
N ALA A 338 -8.20 -3.20 -31.75
CA ALA A 338 -9.49 -2.62 -32.13
C ALA A 338 -10.71 -3.14 -31.34
N ARG A 339 -10.49 -3.69 -30.15
CA ARG A 339 -11.51 -4.12 -29.18
C ARG A 339 -11.94 -2.91 -28.32
N TYR A 340 -12.54 -1.91 -28.97
CA TYR A 340 -12.81 -0.62 -28.33
C TYR A 340 -13.81 -0.68 -27.15
N PRO A 341 -14.88 -1.51 -27.16
CA PRO A 341 -15.76 -1.63 -26.00
C PRO A 341 -15.01 -2.12 -24.75
N GLU A 342 -14.19 -3.17 -24.90
CA GLU A 342 -13.42 -3.72 -23.79
C GLU A 342 -12.33 -2.75 -23.32
N ALA A 343 -11.73 -1.99 -24.25
CA ALA A 343 -10.78 -0.93 -23.89
C ALA A 343 -11.46 0.15 -23.04
N LEU A 344 -12.71 0.53 -23.37
CA LEU A 344 -13.46 1.52 -22.62
C LEU A 344 -13.80 1.01 -21.21
N GLU A 345 -14.23 -0.24 -21.09
CA GLU A 345 -14.50 -0.88 -19.79
C GLU A 345 -13.28 -0.82 -18.85
N MET A 346 -12.09 -1.16 -19.35
CA MET A 346 -10.86 -1.08 -18.55
C MET A 346 -10.53 0.37 -18.15
N LEU A 347 -10.77 1.32 -19.03
CA LEU A 347 -10.56 2.74 -18.73
C LEU A 347 -11.60 3.29 -17.74
N ASP A 348 -12.83 2.76 -17.72
CA ASP A 348 -13.84 3.12 -16.71
C ASP A 348 -13.39 2.67 -15.31
N HIS A 349 -12.78 1.46 -15.19
CA HIS A 349 -12.16 1.02 -13.95
C HIS A 349 -10.96 1.91 -13.56
N ALA A 350 -10.11 2.26 -14.51
CA ALA A 350 -8.95 3.14 -14.26
C ALA A 350 -9.40 4.53 -13.80
N GLU A 351 -10.46 5.10 -14.39
CA GLU A 351 -11.03 6.40 -14.00
C GLU A 351 -11.62 6.34 -12.58
N ALA A 352 -12.37 5.30 -12.26
CA ALA A 352 -12.94 5.13 -10.91
C ALA A 352 -11.86 5.10 -9.82
N LEU A 353 -10.67 4.54 -10.13
CA LEU A 353 -9.52 4.48 -9.23
C LEU A 353 -8.69 5.78 -9.23
N ALA A 354 -8.64 6.48 -10.36
CA ALA A 354 -7.82 7.68 -10.54
C ALA A 354 -8.58 8.77 -11.33
N PRO A 355 -9.62 9.39 -10.73
CA PRO A 355 -10.49 10.34 -11.43
C PRO A 355 -9.79 11.67 -11.77
N GLN A 356 -8.60 11.92 -11.25
CA GLN A 356 -7.78 13.09 -11.54
C GLN A 356 -6.66 12.80 -12.54
N SER A 357 -6.67 11.62 -13.18
CA SER A 357 -5.64 11.23 -14.16
C SER A 357 -5.97 11.77 -15.55
N ALA A 358 -5.21 12.77 -15.99
CA ALA A 358 -5.37 13.34 -17.32
C ALA A 358 -5.09 12.30 -18.43
N SER A 359 -4.16 11.36 -18.22
CA SER A 359 -3.85 10.30 -19.18
C SER A 359 -4.99 9.30 -19.36
N VAL A 360 -5.71 8.99 -18.29
CA VAL A 360 -6.90 8.12 -18.36
C VAL A 360 -8.00 8.80 -19.16
N HIS A 361 -8.33 10.05 -18.85
CA HIS A 361 -9.34 10.81 -19.61
C HIS A 361 -8.96 10.95 -21.08
N TYR A 362 -7.69 11.26 -21.38
CA TYR A 362 -7.21 11.33 -22.76
C TYR A 362 -7.35 9.99 -23.50
N ALA A 363 -7.00 8.87 -22.85
CA ALA A 363 -7.14 7.54 -23.42
C ALA A 363 -8.62 7.19 -23.69
N ARG A 364 -9.54 7.54 -22.74
CA ARG A 364 -10.99 7.37 -22.93
C ARG A 364 -11.49 8.18 -24.12
N GLY A 365 -11.07 9.43 -24.24
CA GLY A 365 -11.40 10.28 -25.40
C GLY A 365 -10.99 9.64 -26.73
N LYS A 366 -9.79 9.06 -26.80
CA LYS A 366 -9.32 8.33 -28.00
C LYS A 366 -10.20 7.12 -28.32
N VAL A 367 -10.57 6.32 -27.34
CA VAL A 367 -11.41 5.13 -27.52
C VAL A 367 -12.84 5.53 -27.92
N LEU A 368 -13.42 6.52 -27.25
CA LEU A 368 -14.75 7.05 -27.58
C LEU A 368 -14.82 7.61 -29.01
N THR A 369 -13.75 8.25 -29.47
CA THR A 369 -13.64 8.71 -30.88
C THR A 369 -13.72 7.53 -31.85
N ARG A 370 -13.07 6.40 -31.55
CA ARG A 370 -13.13 5.19 -32.36
C ARG A 370 -14.49 4.50 -32.34
N LEU A 371 -15.22 4.67 -31.24
CA LEU A 371 -16.62 4.20 -31.09
C LEU A 371 -17.65 5.16 -31.73
N GLY A 372 -17.24 6.26 -32.33
CA GLY A 372 -18.14 7.25 -32.93
C GLY A 372 -18.88 8.14 -31.91
N GLN A 373 -18.51 8.10 -30.63
CA GLN A 373 -19.14 8.86 -29.55
C GLN A 373 -18.47 10.24 -29.37
N SER A 374 -18.50 11.06 -30.44
CA SER A 374 -17.73 12.31 -30.54
C SER A 374 -18.01 13.30 -29.40
N ALA A 375 -19.27 13.44 -28.97
CA ALA A 375 -19.61 14.38 -27.89
C ALA A 375 -18.93 14.00 -26.55
N LYS A 376 -18.98 12.71 -26.19
CA LYS A 376 -18.31 12.19 -25.00
C LYS A 376 -16.79 12.28 -25.12
N ALA A 377 -16.26 12.00 -26.31
CA ALA A 377 -14.83 12.09 -26.56
C ALA A 377 -14.32 13.54 -26.34
N HIS A 378 -15.03 14.55 -26.81
CA HIS A 378 -14.68 15.95 -26.55
C HIS A 378 -14.68 16.29 -25.06
N GLN A 379 -15.71 15.83 -24.32
CA GLN A 379 -15.79 16.03 -22.88
C GLN A 379 -14.56 15.45 -22.16
N GLU A 380 -14.14 14.26 -22.52
CA GLU A 380 -12.96 13.60 -21.94
C GLU A 380 -11.66 14.36 -22.26
N PHE A 381 -11.50 14.83 -23.49
CA PHE A 381 -10.33 15.66 -23.86
C PHE A 381 -10.32 17.00 -23.13
N ASP A 382 -11.47 17.62 -22.95
CA ASP A 382 -11.59 18.89 -22.20
C ASP A 382 -11.23 18.67 -20.72
N THR A 383 -11.69 17.56 -20.10
CA THR A 383 -11.33 17.18 -18.74
C THR A 383 -9.82 16.96 -18.62
N ALA A 384 -9.23 16.18 -19.53
CA ALA A 384 -7.78 15.97 -19.54
C ALA A 384 -6.99 17.27 -19.64
N ALA A 385 -7.41 18.19 -20.54
CA ALA A 385 -6.77 19.49 -20.70
C ALA A 385 -6.88 20.37 -19.45
N GLN A 386 -8.04 20.37 -18.78
CA GLN A 386 -8.23 21.10 -17.52
C GLN A 386 -7.35 20.57 -16.40
N LEU A 387 -7.25 19.23 -16.27
CA LEU A 387 -6.40 18.59 -15.28
C LEU A 387 -4.93 18.93 -15.49
N LEU A 388 -4.44 18.88 -16.74
CA LEU A 388 -3.08 19.28 -17.09
C LEU A 388 -2.81 20.76 -16.81
N LYS A 389 -3.77 21.63 -17.11
CA LYS A 389 -3.64 23.06 -16.82
C LYS A 389 -3.53 23.28 -15.30
N SER A 390 -4.44 22.70 -14.53
CA SER A 390 -4.42 22.82 -13.06
C SER A 390 -3.11 22.31 -12.44
N PHE A 391 -2.55 21.25 -13.01
CA PHE A 391 -1.25 20.72 -12.63
C PHE A 391 -0.11 21.70 -12.92
N ASN A 392 -0.06 22.27 -14.14
CA ASN A 392 0.95 23.24 -14.50
C ASN A 392 0.85 24.54 -13.68
N ASP A 393 -0.37 24.99 -13.36
CA ASP A 393 -0.59 26.17 -12.53
C ASP A 393 -0.08 25.95 -11.09
N ARG A 394 -0.29 24.74 -10.52
CA ARG A 394 0.27 24.35 -9.21
C ARG A 394 1.80 24.31 -9.23
N LEU A 395 2.42 23.77 -10.29
CA LEU A 395 3.89 23.75 -10.43
C LEU A 395 4.50 25.14 -10.53
N GLN A 396 3.78 26.12 -11.09
CA GLN A 396 4.25 27.50 -11.16
C GLN A 396 4.15 28.22 -9.81
N GLN A 397 3.13 27.88 -9.00
CA GLN A 397 2.92 28.46 -7.68
C GLN A 397 3.85 27.86 -6.61
N ASP A 398 4.16 26.58 -6.71
CA ASP A 398 5.11 25.88 -5.86
C ASP A 398 6.09 25.02 -6.68
N PRO A 399 7.23 25.62 -7.12
CA PRO A 399 8.25 24.89 -7.88
C PRO A 399 8.94 23.76 -7.08
N SER A 400 8.80 23.77 -5.75
CA SER A 400 9.35 22.73 -4.84
C SER A 400 8.35 21.59 -4.57
N GLY A 401 7.09 21.74 -4.99
CA GLY A 401 6.03 20.76 -4.85
C GLY A 401 6.37 19.43 -5.52
N ASP A 402 5.85 18.36 -4.97
CA ASP A 402 6.13 17.01 -5.46
C ASP A 402 5.60 16.81 -6.90
N ARG A 403 6.56 16.68 -7.81
CA ARG A 403 6.30 16.48 -9.25
C ARG A 403 5.95 15.03 -9.61
N SER A 404 5.89 14.12 -8.62
CA SER A 404 5.98 12.68 -8.87
C SER A 404 4.69 12.02 -9.37
N ALA A 405 3.55 12.31 -8.77
CA ALA A 405 2.28 11.68 -9.15
C ALA A 405 1.76 12.21 -10.50
N ASP A 406 1.78 13.52 -10.66
CA ASP A 406 1.17 14.20 -11.79
C ASP A 406 2.08 14.24 -13.04
N ALA A 407 3.40 14.08 -12.86
CA ALA A 407 4.34 14.01 -13.98
C ALA A 407 4.33 12.63 -14.68
N GLN A 408 3.86 11.57 -14.02
CA GLN A 408 3.59 10.29 -14.66
C GLN A 408 2.45 10.41 -15.67
N ASP A 409 1.44 11.16 -15.32
CA ASP A 409 0.27 11.39 -16.14
C ASP A 409 0.61 12.19 -17.42
N ALA A 410 1.46 13.20 -17.30
CA ALA A 410 1.92 14.00 -18.44
C ALA A 410 2.91 13.28 -19.39
N ALA A 411 3.60 12.23 -18.92
CA ALA A 411 4.60 11.51 -19.72
C ALA A 411 4.04 10.32 -20.52
N GLN A 412 2.78 9.94 -20.29
CA GLN A 412 2.11 8.85 -21.01
C GLN A 412 1.32 9.32 -22.25
N GLN A 413 1.29 10.61 -22.54
CA GLN A 413 0.72 11.23 -23.74
C GLN A 413 1.70 11.16 -24.91
#